data_48063fb9af334b1f02c1c3b0a17edf8c
#
_entry.id   48063fb9af334b1f02c1c3b0a17edf8c
#
_cell.length_a   1.000
_cell.length_b   1.000
_cell.length_c   1.000
_cell.angle_alpha   90.00
_cell.angle_beta   90.00
_cell.angle_gamma   90.00
#
_symmetry.space_group_name_H-M   'P 1'
#
loop_
_entity.id
_entity.type
_entity.pdbx_description
1 polymer ?
#
loop_
_entity_poly.entity_id
_entity_poly.type
_entity_poly.pdbx_seq_one_letter_code
_entity_poly.pdbx_strand_id
1 'polypeptide(L)'
;MVEQEIILRRKLDLLLRTGKILVESAADTNRIVRNMNRVAAYLGLPEENLHIDVTYTMLVVNLSDESHSYSKFQKCEKHGINMTAISEISKLSWRAIEEDYSLDRYEDCLLYTSDAADDLI
;
A
#
# COMPACT_ATOMS: atom_id res chain seq x y z
N MET A 1 -16.04 -11.55 14.38
CA MET A 1 -15.82 -10.10 14.61
C MET A 1 -14.36 -9.79 14.86
N VAL A 2 -13.72 -10.46 15.83
CA VAL A 2 -12.29 -10.25 16.08
C VAL A 2 -11.44 -10.61 14.85
N GLU A 3 -11.77 -11.73 14.21
CA GLU A 3 -11.06 -12.16 12.99
C GLU A 3 -11.18 -11.17 11.85
N GLN A 4 -12.35 -10.54 11.68
CA GLN A 4 -12.58 -9.54 10.64
C GLN A 4 -11.75 -8.29 10.89
N GLU A 5 -11.61 -7.89 12.15
CA GLU A 5 -10.78 -6.75 12.52
C GLU A 5 -9.29 -7.04 12.28
N ILE A 6 -8.84 -8.24 12.58
CA ILE A 6 -7.45 -8.64 12.36
C ILE A 6 -7.14 -8.62 10.86
N ILE A 7 -8.05 -9.16 10.04
CA ILE A 7 -7.89 -9.17 8.59
C ILE A 7 -7.89 -7.74 8.05
N LEU A 8 -8.78 -6.90 8.54
CA LEU A 8 -8.86 -5.51 8.11
C LEU A 8 -7.57 -4.76 8.43
N ARG A 9 -7.04 -4.93 9.64
CA ARG A 9 -5.78 -4.30 10.04
C ARG A 9 -4.63 -4.78 9.17
N ARG A 10 -4.59 -6.06 8.85
CA ARG A 10 -3.59 -6.61 7.95
C ARG A 10 -3.65 -5.99 6.57
N LYS A 11 -4.86 -5.84 6.03
CA LYS A 11 -5.08 -5.21 4.72
C LYS A 11 -4.60 -3.76 4.72
N LEU A 12 -4.94 -3.00 5.74
CA LEU A 12 -4.51 -1.60 5.85
C LEU A 12 -2.99 -1.51 6.01
N ASP A 13 -2.39 -2.43 6.76
CA ASP A 13 -0.94 -2.49 6.91
C ASP A 13 -0.24 -2.76 5.57
N LEU A 14 -0.75 -3.72 4.82
CA LEU A 14 -0.19 -4.04 3.49
C LEU A 14 -0.33 -2.86 2.52
N LEU A 15 -1.47 -2.17 2.58
CA LEU A 15 -1.69 -0.98 1.76
C LEU A 15 -0.69 0.12 2.11
N LEU A 16 -0.47 0.38 3.40
CA LEU A 16 0.49 1.38 3.85
C LEU A 16 1.92 1.02 3.48
N ARG A 17 2.28 -0.25 3.62
CA ARG A 17 3.63 -0.71 3.24
C ARG A 17 3.88 -0.54 1.75
N THR A 18 2.87 -0.81 0.93
CA THR A 18 2.94 -0.56 -0.51
C THR A 18 3.21 0.92 -0.79
N GLY A 19 2.43 1.78 -0.17
CA GLY A 19 2.58 3.23 -0.33
C GLY A 19 3.92 3.73 0.17
N LYS A 20 4.42 3.18 1.27
CA LYS A 20 5.73 3.55 1.81
C LYS A 20 6.85 3.32 0.80
N ILE A 21 6.85 2.17 0.14
CA ILE A 21 7.85 1.87 -0.89
C ILE A 21 7.79 2.92 -2.00
N LEU A 22 6.58 3.30 -2.43
CA LEU A 22 6.40 4.29 -3.49
C LEU A 22 6.87 5.68 -3.08
N VAL A 23 6.51 6.13 -1.87
CA VAL A 23 6.95 7.43 -1.36
C VAL A 23 8.47 7.46 -1.23
N GLU A 24 9.05 6.43 -0.64
CA GLU A 24 10.50 6.37 -0.40
C GLU A 24 11.29 6.15 -1.69
N SER A 25 10.63 5.73 -2.77
CA SER A 25 11.23 5.59 -4.09
C SER A 25 11.02 6.85 -4.96
N ALA A 26 10.51 7.91 -4.37
CA ALA A 26 10.30 9.21 -5.01
C ALA A 26 9.30 9.18 -6.18
N ALA A 27 8.29 8.31 -6.10
CA ALA A 27 7.18 8.36 -7.05
C ALA A 27 6.38 9.65 -6.86
N ASP A 28 5.81 10.17 -7.94
CA ASP A 28 4.95 11.35 -7.80
C ASP A 28 3.63 10.99 -7.10
N THR A 29 2.98 12.01 -6.53
CA THR A 29 1.78 11.82 -5.72
C THR A 29 0.66 11.13 -6.51
N ASN A 30 0.45 11.51 -7.76
CA ASN A 30 -0.59 10.90 -8.58
C ASN A 30 -0.35 9.40 -8.78
N ARG A 31 0.90 9.02 -8.99
CA ARG A 31 1.28 7.63 -9.18
C ARG A 31 1.12 6.84 -7.89
N ILE A 32 1.50 7.44 -6.76
CA ILE A 32 1.33 6.81 -5.44
C ILE A 32 -0.14 6.52 -5.19
N VAL A 33 -0.99 7.53 -5.32
CA VAL A 33 -2.43 7.39 -5.05
C VAL A 33 -3.07 6.38 -6.00
N ARG A 34 -2.71 6.42 -7.27
CA ARG A 34 -3.26 5.51 -8.28
C ARG A 34 -2.92 4.06 -7.97
N ASN A 35 -1.67 3.78 -7.61
CA ASN A 35 -1.25 2.43 -7.26
C ASN A 35 -1.86 1.98 -5.94
N MET A 36 -1.95 2.86 -4.95
CA MET A 36 -2.58 2.53 -3.68
C MET A 36 -4.08 2.24 -3.86
N ASN A 37 -4.77 2.99 -4.70
CA ASN A 37 -6.18 2.71 -5.01
C ASN A 37 -6.34 1.36 -5.68
N ARG A 38 -5.43 0.99 -6.57
CA ARG A 38 -5.48 -0.33 -7.23
C ARG A 38 -5.26 -1.45 -6.22
N VAL A 39 -4.31 -1.28 -5.31
CA VAL A 39 -4.07 -2.26 -4.25
C VAL A 39 -5.25 -2.33 -3.29
N ALA A 40 -5.86 -1.19 -2.96
CA ALA A 40 -7.07 -1.17 -2.13
C ALA A 40 -8.20 -1.94 -2.79
N ALA A 41 -8.37 -1.81 -4.10
CA ALA A 41 -9.37 -2.59 -4.85
C ALA A 41 -9.07 -4.09 -4.77
N TYR A 42 -7.80 -4.47 -4.95
CA TYR A 42 -7.38 -5.86 -4.76
C TYR A 42 -7.72 -6.38 -3.36
N LEU A 43 -7.49 -5.56 -2.35
CA LEU A 43 -7.76 -5.92 -0.95
C LEU A 43 -9.26 -5.94 -0.61
N GLY A 44 -10.11 -5.48 -1.52
CA GLY A 44 -11.55 -5.43 -1.30
C GLY A 44 -11.99 -4.30 -0.38
N LEU A 45 -11.18 -3.25 -0.25
CA LEU A 45 -11.53 -2.09 0.56
C LEU A 45 -12.45 -1.16 -0.25
N PRO A 46 -13.60 -0.73 0.30
CA PRO A 46 -14.54 0.10 -0.45
C PRO A 46 -13.97 1.50 -0.70
N GLU A 47 -13.91 1.87 -1.97
CA GLU A 47 -13.31 3.13 -2.41
C GLU A 47 -14.00 4.35 -1.79
N GLU A 48 -15.31 4.32 -1.71
CA GLU A 48 -16.08 5.45 -1.18
C GLU A 48 -15.85 5.69 0.31
N ASN A 49 -15.35 4.68 1.03
CA ASN A 49 -15.08 4.77 2.46
C ASN A 49 -13.61 4.96 2.78
N LEU A 50 -12.76 4.89 1.77
CA LEU A 50 -11.31 4.93 1.94
C LEU A 50 -10.77 6.31 1.57
N HIS A 51 -10.02 6.90 2.49
CA HIS A 51 -9.32 8.16 2.26
C HIS A 51 -7.81 7.92 2.39
N ILE A 52 -7.07 8.36 1.37
CA ILE A 52 -5.61 8.24 1.34
C ILE A 52 -5.03 9.65 1.27
N ASP A 53 -4.16 9.97 2.22
CA ASP A 53 -3.49 11.26 2.27
C ASP A 53 -1.98 11.04 2.22
N VAL A 54 -1.33 11.70 1.26
CA VAL A 54 0.10 11.50 1.00
C VAL A 54 0.82 12.81 1.18
N THR A 55 1.81 12.81 2.09
CA THR A 55 2.76 13.91 2.20
C THR A 55 4.16 13.37 1.97
N TYR A 56 5.14 14.26 1.91
CA TYR A 56 6.53 13.85 1.68
C TYR A 56 7.07 12.93 2.79
N THR A 57 6.56 13.08 4.00
CA THR A 57 7.08 12.36 5.17
C THR A 57 6.09 11.38 5.78
N MET A 58 4.84 11.36 5.34
CA MET A 58 3.83 10.54 5.99
C MET A 58 2.73 10.12 5.04
N LEU A 59 2.28 8.89 5.22
CA LEU A 59 1.08 8.35 4.58
C LEU A 59 0.01 8.16 5.65
N VAL A 60 -1.21 8.58 5.35
CA VAL A 60 -2.37 8.33 6.20
C VAL A 60 -3.43 7.62 5.39
N VAL A 61 -3.99 6.56 5.96
CA VAL A 61 -5.12 5.85 5.38
C VAL A 61 -6.24 5.85 6.41
N ASN A 62 -7.42 6.29 6.00
CA ASN A 62 -8.61 6.23 6.83
C ASN A 62 -9.68 5.41 6.12
N LEU A 63 -10.25 4.45 6.84
CA LEU A 63 -11.38 3.67 6.37
C LEU A 63 -12.54 3.91 7.33
N SER A 64 -13.61 4.52 6.83
CA SER A 64 -14.77 4.91 7.66
C SER A 64 -16.04 4.30 7.10
N ASP A 65 -16.91 3.88 8.01
CA ASP A 65 -18.30 3.56 7.69
C ASP A 65 -19.21 4.38 8.61
N GLU A 66 -20.50 4.07 8.64
CA GLU A 66 -21.48 4.85 9.43
C GLU A 66 -21.21 4.80 10.94
N SER A 67 -20.58 3.73 11.43
CA SER A 67 -20.38 3.50 12.86
C SER A 67 -18.93 3.48 13.30
N HIS A 68 -17.98 3.30 12.40
CA HIS A 68 -16.57 3.10 12.74
C HIS A 68 -15.66 3.91 11.82
N SER A 69 -14.55 4.34 12.40
CA SER A 69 -13.49 4.99 11.64
C SER A 69 -12.16 4.41 12.08
N TYR A 70 -11.41 3.87 11.12
CA TYR A 70 -10.08 3.33 11.36
C TYR A 70 -9.06 4.17 10.63
N SER A 71 -8.14 4.77 11.38
CA SER A 71 -7.05 5.54 10.79
C SER A 71 -5.74 4.84 11.10
N LYS A 72 -4.88 4.78 10.09
CA LYS A 72 -3.55 4.24 10.26
C LYS A 72 -2.59 5.11 9.46
N PHE A 73 -1.40 5.35 10.00
CA PHE A 73 -0.41 6.17 9.32
C PHE A 73 0.94 5.48 9.31
N GLN A 74 1.77 5.88 8.35
CA GLN A 74 3.10 5.34 8.16
C GLN A 74 4.06 6.47 7.90
N LYS A 75 5.10 6.57 8.72
CA LYS A 75 6.15 7.54 8.52
C LYS A 75 7.09 7.06 7.41
N CYS A 76 7.47 7.99 6.53
CA CYS A 76 8.38 7.71 5.42
C CYS A 76 9.66 8.54 5.62
N GLU A 77 10.80 7.87 5.69
CA GLU A 77 12.06 8.55 6.06
C GLU A 77 13.07 8.60 4.94
N LYS A 78 13.15 7.56 4.13
CA LYS A 78 14.16 7.46 3.07
C LYS A 78 13.56 7.91 1.75
N HIS A 79 14.25 8.79 1.05
CA HIS A 79 13.82 9.26 -0.25
C HIS A 79 14.99 9.20 -1.22
N GLY A 80 14.81 8.42 -2.26
CA GLY A 80 15.78 8.31 -3.33
C GLY A 80 15.06 7.76 -4.56
N ILE A 81 15.40 8.25 -5.74
CA ILE A 81 14.75 7.83 -6.98
C ILE A 81 15.05 6.36 -7.22
N ASN A 82 14.00 5.55 -7.28
CA ASN A 82 14.12 4.12 -7.57
C ASN A 82 13.00 3.69 -8.50
N MET A 83 13.25 3.83 -9.79
CA MET A 83 12.26 3.51 -10.83
C MET A 83 11.96 2.01 -10.89
N THR A 84 12.92 1.17 -10.52
CA THR A 84 12.70 -0.28 -10.49
C THR A 84 11.67 -0.65 -9.43
N ALA A 85 11.79 -0.11 -8.22
CA ALA A 85 10.81 -0.37 -7.16
C ALA A 85 9.42 0.13 -7.55
N ILE A 86 9.32 1.32 -8.13
CA ILE A 86 8.06 1.88 -8.59
C ILE A 86 7.41 0.96 -9.63
N SER A 87 8.20 0.50 -10.60
CA SER A 87 7.72 -0.40 -11.65
C SER A 87 7.27 -1.74 -11.07
N GLU A 88 8.03 -2.31 -10.14
CA GLU A 88 7.68 -3.59 -9.52
C GLU A 88 6.40 -3.51 -8.70
N ILE A 89 6.19 -2.41 -7.98
CA ILE A 89 4.93 -2.20 -7.23
C ILE A 89 3.75 -2.09 -8.21
N SER A 90 3.92 -1.37 -9.31
CA SER A 90 2.87 -1.24 -10.32
C SER A 90 2.49 -2.62 -10.88
N LYS A 91 3.49 -3.42 -11.25
CA LYS A 91 3.27 -4.77 -11.75
C LYS A 91 2.60 -5.67 -10.71
N LEU A 92 3.06 -5.58 -9.47
CA LEU A 92 2.49 -6.38 -8.37
C LEU A 92 1.01 -6.06 -8.17
N SER A 93 0.65 -4.77 -8.22
CA SER A 93 -0.74 -4.36 -8.03
C SER A 93 -1.67 -4.96 -9.10
N TRP A 94 -1.21 -5.05 -10.35
CA TRP A 94 -1.97 -5.68 -11.43
C TRP A 94 -2.03 -7.18 -11.29
N ARG A 95 -0.89 -7.83 -11.00
CA ARG A 95 -0.82 -9.29 -10.85
C ARG A 95 -1.69 -9.79 -9.71
N ALA A 96 -1.71 -9.05 -8.60
CA ALA A 96 -2.51 -9.43 -7.44
C ALA A 96 -3.99 -9.53 -7.80
N ILE A 97 -4.47 -8.61 -8.65
CA ILE A 97 -5.86 -8.62 -9.12
C ILE A 97 -6.06 -9.76 -10.13
N GLU A 98 -5.20 -9.84 -11.13
CA GLU A 98 -5.36 -10.80 -12.24
C GLU A 98 -5.27 -12.25 -11.76
N GLU A 99 -4.35 -12.53 -10.84
CA GLU A 99 -4.10 -13.88 -10.36
C GLU A 99 -4.71 -14.16 -9.00
N ASP A 100 -5.48 -13.23 -8.47
CA ASP A 100 -6.18 -13.36 -7.18
C ASP A 100 -5.25 -13.83 -6.07
N TYR A 101 -4.19 -13.08 -5.83
CA TYR A 101 -3.18 -13.43 -4.84
C TYR A 101 -3.79 -13.52 -3.43
N SER A 102 -3.35 -14.53 -2.67
CA SER A 102 -3.60 -14.54 -1.23
C SER A 102 -2.84 -13.40 -0.57
N LEU A 103 -3.27 -13.01 0.62
CA LEU A 103 -2.56 -11.97 1.37
C LEU A 103 -1.13 -12.38 1.68
N ASP A 104 -0.89 -13.67 1.97
CA ASP A 104 0.44 -14.19 2.22
C ASP A 104 1.34 -14.02 1.00
N ARG A 105 0.83 -14.36 -0.17
CA ARG A 105 1.61 -14.22 -1.41
C ARG A 105 1.90 -12.75 -1.73
N TYR A 106 0.91 -11.89 -1.54
CA TYR A 106 1.10 -10.45 -1.74
C TYR A 106 2.19 -9.91 -0.80
N GLU A 107 2.12 -10.31 0.46
CA GLU A 107 3.11 -9.89 1.45
C GLU A 107 4.51 -10.35 1.08
N ASP A 108 4.66 -11.60 0.64
CA ASP A 108 5.96 -12.14 0.22
C ASP A 108 6.52 -11.35 -0.95
N CYS A 109 5.71 -11.04 -1.95
CA CYS A 109 6.13 -10.23 -3.09
C CYS A 109 6.51 -8.81 -2.67
N LEU A 110 5.75 -8.26 -1.73
CA LEU A 110 6.01 -6.92 -1.21
C LEU A 110 7.34 -6.86 -0.45
N LEU A 111 7.62 -7.86 0.36
CA LEU A 111 8.89 -7.97 1.09
C LEU A 111 10.07 -8.07 0.12
N TYR A 112 9.93 -8.86 -0.92
CA TYR A 112 10.96 -9.00 -1.94
C TYR A 112 11.26 -7.65 -2.62
N THR A 113 10.21 -6.91 -2.98
CA THR A 113 10.37 -5.60 -3.61
C THR A 113 11.01 -4.60 -2.64
N SER A 114 10.60 -4.63 -1.38
CA SER A 114 11.17 -3.76 -0.35
C SER A 114 12.66 -4.02 -0.14
N ASP A 115 13.07 -5.29 -0.07
CA ASP A 115 14.48 -5.67 0.08
C ASP A 115 15.30 -5.22 -1.13
N ALA A 116 14.77 -5.41 -2.34
CA ALA A 116 15.45 -4.97 -3.55
C ALA A 116 15.60 -3.44 -3.60
N ALA A 117 14.60 -2.71 -3.12
CA ALA A 117 14.66 -1.25 -3.04
C ALA A 117 15.73 -0.80 -2.05
N ASP A 118 15.82 -1.45 -0.89
CA ASP A 118 16.84 -1.15 0.12
C ASP A 118 18.25 -1.44 -0.39
N ASP A 119 18.43 -2.51 -1.13
CA ASP A 119 19.73 -2.89 -1.69
C ASP A 119 20.23 -1.88 -2.73
N LEU A 120 19.33 -1.14 -3.38
CA LEU A 120 19.69 -0.16 -4.39
C LEU A 120 20.01 1.23 -3.81
N ILE A 121 19.72 1.41 -2.54
CA ILE A 121 19.98 2.64 -1.81
C ILE A 121 21.25 2.46 -0.96
#